data_7f70dbf812e8d289580c8405040e74d4
#
_entry.id   7f70dbf812e8d289580c8405040e74d4
#
_cell.length_a   1.000
_cell.length_b   1.000
_cell.length_c   1.000
_cell.angle_alpha   90.00
_cell.angle_beta   90.00
_cell.angle_gamma   90.00
#
_symmetry.space_group_name_H-M   'P 1'
#
loop_
_entity.id
_entity.type
_entity.pdbx_description
1 polymer ?
#
loop_
_entity_poly.entity_id
_entity_poly.type
_entity_poly.pdbx_seq_one_letter_code
_entity_poly.pdbx_strand_id
1 'polypeptide(L)'
;QFDPNISDSMKLQARFGIPHKKRRQLWLIASGGLKLLTQIGDVWPASKKSADTVMPSENSKFGSAIDILTFLPPAISRKVNKFLHVLWSQNQEIDFSPLIPTVAALLLLYMEVPLAYISIQSMINKSRQDSWYFTLTQDQFLASVHAFGELVEKKSQPVSHHAKSLNLNIAQIGLSLFPVFFLPFMPLPVALTLFDSFVIEGRKVLY
;
A
#
# COMPACT_ATOMS: atom_id res chain seq x y z
N GLN A 1 9.92 7.74 13.88
CA GLN A 1 10.18 9.19 13.93
C GLN A 1 9.45 9.87 12.79
N PHE A 2 8.61 10.84 13.10
CA PHE A 2 7.94 11.69 12.09
C PHE A 2 9.00 12.26 11.14
N ASP A 3 8.74 12.22 9.83
CA ASP A 3 9.52 13.01 8.87
C ASP A 3 9.21 14.47 9.17
N PRO A 4 10.17 15.26 9.69
CA PRO A 4 9.94 16.65 10.13
C PRO A 4 9.51 17.58 8.98
N ASN A 5 9.55 17.11 7.75
CA ASN A 5 9.18 17.88 6.56
C ASN A 5 7.70 17.76 6.18
N ILE A 6 6.93 16.86 6.81
CA ILE A 6 5.49 16.75 6.55
C ILE A 6 4.75 17.61 7.56
N SER A 7 4.38 18.83 7.16
CA SER A 7 3.62 19.75 7.99
C SER A 7 2.19 19.24 8.25
N ASP A 8 1.60 19.66 9.38
CA ASP A 8 0.19 19.32 9.67
C ASP A 8 -0.78 19.89 8.62
N SER A 9 -0.40 20.98 7.95
CA SER A 9 -1.11 21.51 6.78
C SER A 9 -1.14 20.50 5.62
N MET A 10 -0.04 19.80 5.35
CA MET A 10 -0.02 18.77 4.28
C MET A 10 -0.91 17.57 4.63
N LYS A 11 -0.93 17.14 5.89
CA LYS A 11 -1.84 16.06 6.34
C LYS A 11 -3.29 16.47 6.17
N LEU A 12 -3.63 17.69 6.56
CA LEU A 12 -4.98 18.22 6.41
C LEU A 12 -5.38 18.28 4.93
N GLN A 13 -4.51 18.80 4.05
CA GLN A 13 -4.78 18.84 2.62
C GLN A 13 -4.98 17.45 2.02
N ALA A 14 -4.20 16.44 2.42
CA ALA A 14 -4.35 15.08 1.94
C ALA A 14 -5.72 14.48 2.31
N ARG A 15 -6.22 14.79 3.50
CA ARG A 15 -7.54 14.31 3.97
C ARG A 15 -8.71 14.90 3.17
N PHE A 16 -8.53 16.07 2.56
CA PHE A 16 -9.49 16.66 1.61
C PHE A 16 -9.27 16.21 0.16
N GLY A 17 -8.20 15.50 -0.11
CA GLY A 17 -7.80 15.00 -1.42
C GLY A 17 -6.81 15.91 -2.15
N ILE A 18 -5.78 15.30 -2.71
CA ILE A 18 -4.76 15.97 -3.50
C ILE A 18 -5.26 16.15 -4.93
N PRO A 19 -5.12 17.35 -5.56
CA PRO A 19 -5.47 17.54 -6.96
C PRO A 19 -4.73 16.54 -7.88
N HIS A 20 -5.44 15.93 -8.82
CA HIS A 20 -4.95 14.88 -9.71
C HIS A 20 -3.56 15.17 -10.30
N LYS A 21 -3.34 16.39 -10.82
CA LYS A 21 -2.08 16.80 -11.45
C LYS A 21 -0.89 16.85 -10.47
N LYS A 22 -1.16 16.96 -9.16
CA LYS A 22 -0.12 17.08 -8.13
C LYS A 22 0.20 15.74 -7.45
N ARG A 23 -0.65 14.71 -7.58
CA ARG A 23 -0.47 13.41 -6.91
C ARG A 23 0.89 12.79 -7.18
N ARG A 24 1.30 12.71 -8.46
CA ARG A 24 2.59 12.14 -8.85
C ARG A 24 3.74 12.71 -8.03
N GLN A 25 3.86 14.04 -8.02
CA GLN A 25 4.95 14.72 -7.34
C GLN A 25 4.86 14.58 -5.82
N LEU A 26 3.67 14.80 -5.26
CA LEU A 26 3.48 14.73 -3.81
C LEU A 26 3.66 13.32 -3.26
N TRP A 27 3.18 12.30 -3.95
CA TRP A 27 3.40 10.92 -3.54
C TRP A 27 4.87 10.51 -3.60
N LEU A 28 5.61 10.94 -4.63
CA LEU A 28 7.05 10.70 -4.73
C LEU A 28 7.82 11.33 -3.56
N ILE A 29 7.44 12.55 -3.18
CA ILE A 29 8.07 13.26 -2.05
C ILE A 29 7.68 12.60 -0.72
N ALA A 30 6.38 12.44 -0.46
CA ALA A 30 5.85 11.97 0.82
C ALA A 30 6.23 10.52 1.13
N SER A 31 6.28 9.65 0.12
CA SER A 31 6.81 8.27 0.30
C SER A 31 8.29 8.25 0.69
N GLY A 32 9.03 9.35 0.47
CA GLY A 32 10.48 9.40 0.57
C GLY A 32 11.20 8.93 -0.70
N GLY A 33 10.43 8.61 -1.75
CA GLY A 33 10.99 8.14 -3.03
C GLY A 33 11.92 9.14 -3.68
N LEU A 34 11.61 10.44 -3.62
CA LEU A 34 12.50 11.49 -4.15
C LEU A 34 13.85 11.50 -3.44
N LYS A 35 13.85 11.41 -2.10
CA LYS A 35 15.08 11.34 -1.31
C LYS A 35 15.90 10.10 -1.67
N LEU A 36 15.26 8.94 -1.77
CA LEU A 36 15.93 7.70 -2.16
C LEU A 36 16.49 7.79 -3.57
N LEU A 37 15.72 8.34 -4.53
CA LEU A 37 16.16 8.56 -5.91
C LEU A 37 17.42 9.43 -6.00
N THR A 38 17.50 10.50 -5.20
CA THR A 38 18.68 11.37 -5.17
C THR A 38 19.91 10.69 -4.57
N GLN A 39 19.71 9.70 -3.69
CA GLN A 39 20.80 8.97 -3.04
C GLN A 39 21.38 7.84 -3.90
N ILE A 40 20.52 7.06 -4.56
CA ILE A 40 20.95 5.84 -5.27
C ILE A 40 20.70 5.87 -6.78
N GLY A 41 20.08 6.91 -7.30
CA GLY A 41 19.74 7.05 -8.71
C GLY A 41 18.58 6.13 -9.16
N ASP A 42 18.40 6.01 -10.48
CA ASP A 42 17.43 5.08 -11.06
C ASP A 42 17.97 3.65 -11.08
N VAL A 43 17.50 2.87 -10.13
CA VAL A 43 17.89 1.45 -9.97
C VAL A 43 16.97 0.48 -10.74
N TRP A 44 15.88 0.96 -11.34
CA TRP A 44 14.91 0.10 -12.03
C TRP A 44 15.53 -0.77 -13.14
N PRO A 45 16.39 -0.25 -14.04
CA PRO A 45 16.99 -1.07 -15.10
C PRO A 45 17.81 -2.25 -14.56
N ALA A 46 18.61 -2.01 -13.51
CA ALA A 46 19.41 -3.03 -12.87
C ALA A 46 18.54 -4.07 -12.14
N SER A 47 17.54 -3.63 -11.37
CA SER A 47 16.60 -4.50 -10.67
C SER A 47 15.80 -5.38 -11.64
N LYS A 48 15.35 -4.81 -12.76
CA LYS A 48 14.66 -5.57 -13.80
C LYS A 48 15.56 -6.63 -14.41
N LYS A 49 16.79 -6.30 -14.76
CA LYS A 49 17.78 -7.26 -15.32
C LYS A 49 18.06 -8.39 -14.34
N SER A 50 18.21 -8.10 -13.05
CA SER A 50 18.36 -9.09 -12.00
C SER A 50 17.13 -10.00 -11.88
N ALA A 51 15.92 -9.44 -11.93
CA ALA A 51 14.68 -10.20 -11.86
C ALA A 51 14.46 -11.14 -13.04
N ASP A 52 14.97 -10.80 -14.23
CA ASP A 52 14.86 -11.67 -15.43
C ASP A 52 15.60 -13.02 -15.24
N THR A 53 16.50 -13.12 -14.25
CA THR A 53 17.18 -14.39 -13.88
C THR A 53 16.42 -15.22 -12.84
N VAL A 54 15.36 -14.67 -12.25
CA VAL A 54 14.57 -15.31 -11.21
C VAL A 54 13.25 -15.84 -11.80
N MET A 55 12.95 -17.12 -11.54
CA MET A 55 11.68 -17.70 -12.01
C MET A 55 10.49 -16.98 -11.37
N PRO A 56 9.44 -16.66 -12.17
CA PRO A 56 8.20 -16.15 -11.63
C PRO A 56 7.61 -17.08 -10.56
N SER A 57 7.21 -16.50 -9.43
CA SER A 57 6.63 -17.24 -8.32
C SER A 57 5.30 -16.62 -7.91
N GLU A 58 4.39 -17.43 -7.37
CA GLU A 58 3.16 -16.94 -6.75
C GLU A 58 3.46 -16.01 -5.55
N ASN A 59 4.60 -16.18 -4.89
CA ASN A 59 5.07 -15.31 -3.81
C ASN A 59 5.26 -13.86 -4.26
N SER A 60 5.41 -13.58 -5.59
CA SER A 60 5.46 -12.21 -6.12
C SER A 60 4.20 -11.39 -5.82
N LYS A 61 3.12 -12.02 -5.37
CA LYS A 61 1.90 -11.36 -4.90
C LYS A 61 1.95 -10.97 -3.42
N PHE A 62 3.08 -11.19 -2.74
CA PHE A 62 3.29 -10.85 -1.33
C PHE A 62 2.23 -11.44 -0.38
N GLY A 63 1.73 -12.65 -0.66
CA GLY A 63 0.73 -13.34 0.15
C GLY A 63 -0.70 -12.82 -0.01
N SER A 64 -0.98 -11.93 -0.96
CA SER A 64 -2.34 -11.46 -1.21
C SER A 64 -3.22 -12.60 -1.75
N ALA A 65 -4.24 -12.96 -0.97
CA ALA A 65 -5.27 -13.91 -1.40
C ALA A 65 -6.27 -13.27 -2.40
N ILE A 66 -6.43 -11.95 -2.34
CA ILE A 66 -7.29 -11.20 -3.24
C ILE A 66 -6.44 -10.67 -4.37
N ASP A 67 -6.70 -11.17 -5.57
CA ASP A 67 -5.98 -10.72 -6.76
C ASP A 67 -6.58 -9.41 -7.27
N ILE A 68 -6.05 -8.28 -6.79
CA ILE A 68 -6.42 -6.95 -7.27
C ILE A 68 -6.29 -6.83 -8.79
N LEU A 69 -5.46 -7.66 -9.41
CA LEU A 69 -5.21 -7.63 -10.85
C LEU A 69 -6.43 -8.07 -11.66
N THR A 70 -7.35 -8.85 -11.06
CA THR A 70 -8.61 -9.25 -11.72
C THR A 70 -9.56 -8.08 -11.96
N PHE A 71 -9.41 -7.00 -11.19
CA PHE A 71 -10.19 -5.76 -11.34
C PHE A 71 -9.58 -4.77 -12.33
N LEU A 72 -8.40 -5.08 -12.88
CA LEU A 72 -7.67 -4.19 -13.80
C LEU A 72 -7.82 -4.65 -15.26
N PRO A 73 -7.83 -3.72 -16.21
CA PRO A 73 -7.73 -4.07 -17.62
C PRO A 73 -6.49 -4.94 -17.91
N PRO A 74 -6.55 -5.91 -18.84
CA PRO A 74 -5.47 -6.89 -19.05
C PRO A 74 -4.09 -6.29 -19.34
N ALA A 75 -4.04 -5.15 -20.01
CA ALA A 75 -2.78 -4.46 -20.29
C ALA A 75 -2.13 -3.90 -19.01
N ILE A 76 -2.94 -3.34 -18.12
CA ILE A 76 -2.48 -2.78 -16.84
C ILE A 76 -2.11 -3.92 -15.90
N SER A 77 -2.94 -4.97 -15.83
CA SER A 77 -2.68 -6.16 -15.03
C SER A 77 -1.30 -6.78 -15.36
N ARG A 78 -0.99 -6.96 -16.65
CA ARG A 78 0.34 -7.45 -17.09
C ARG A 78 1.49 -6.54 -16.65
N LYS A 79 1.30 -5.22 -16.73
CA LYS A 79 2.31 -4.24 -16.28
C LYS A 79 2.54 -4.34 -14.77
N VAL A 80 1.47 -4.44 -13.98
CA VAL A 80 1.55 -4.56 -12.53
C VAL A 80 2.19 -5.89 -12.14
N ASN A 81 1.81 -7.02 -12.75
CA ASN A 81 2.42 -8.32 -12.50
C ASN A 81 3.94 -8.31 -12.73
N LYS A 82 4.38 -7.76 -13.86
CA LYS A 82 5.81 -7.64 -14.14
C LYS A 82 6.53 -6.75 -13.12
N PHE A 83 5.90 -5.68 -12.71
CA PHE A 83 6.42 -4.79 -11.68
C PHE A 83 6.56 -5.51 -10.33
N LEU A 84 5.53 -6.24 -9.91
CA LEU A 84 5.52 -7.00 -8.65
C LEU A 84 6.57 -8.10 -8.64
N HIS A 85 6.79 -8.79 -9.77
CA HIS A 85 7.86 -9.77 -9.87
C HIS A 85 9.24 -9.15 -9.63
N VAL A 86 9.52 -8.01 -10.26
CA VAL A 86 10.79 -7.28 -10.04
C VAL A 86 10.89 -6.82 -8.58
N LEU A 87 9.82 -6.29 -8.02
CA LEU A 87 9.80 -5.83 -6.63
C LEU A 87 10.06 -6.99 -5.66
N TRP A 88 9.40 -8.13 -5.86
CA TRP A 88 9.57 -9.32 -5.04
C TRP A 88 10.98 -9.89 -5.13
N SER A 89 11.56 -9.96 -6.33
CA SER A 89 12.93 -10.49 -6.52
C SER A 89 14.01 -9.75 -5.71
N GLN A 90 13.74 -8.48 -5.38
CA GLN A 90 14.63 -7.64 -4.58
C GLN A 90 14.25 -7.58 -3.09
N ASN A 91 13.14 -8.21 -2.69
CA ASN A 91 12.60 -8.14 -1.32
C ASN A 91 12.07 -9.52 -0.88
N GLN A 92 12.86 -10.59 -1.11
CA GLN A 92 12.45 -11.97 -0.84
C GLN A 92 12.28 -12.28 0.66
N GLU A 93 12.77 -11.43 1.53
CA GLU A 93 12.58 -11.52 2.98
C GLU A 93 11.17 -11.13 3.44
N ILE A 94 10.36 -10.53 2.57
CA ILE A 94 8.97 -10.21 2.89
C ILE A 94 8.14 -11.49 2.75
N ASP A 95 7.71 -12.02 3.89
CA ASP A 95 6.89 -13.21 3.95
C ASP A 95 5.43 -12.92 3.56
N PHE A 96 4.83 -11.87 4.17
CA PHE A 96 3.43 -11.57 3.97
C PHE A 96 3.13 -10.07 4.05
N SER A 97 2.74 -9.50 2.92
CA SER A 97 2.41 -8.06 2.81
C SER A 97 1.32 -7.82 1.74
N PRO A 98 0.08 -8.25 2.00
CA PRO A 98 -0.97 -8.32 0.98
C PRO A 98 -1.44 -6.95 0.45
N LEU A 99 -1.03 -5.85 1.08
CA LEU A 99 -1.33 -4.48 0.65
C LEU A 99 -0.41 -4.00 -0.48
N ILE A 100 0.80 -4.57 -0.61
CA ILE A 100 1.80 -4.14 -1.62
C ILE A 100 1.24 -4.18 -3.06
N PRO A 101 0.56 -5.24 -3.53
CA PRO A 101 0.03 -5.27 -4.88
C PRO A 101 -0.93 -4.12 -5.21
N THR A 102 -1.80 -3.78 -4.27
CA THR A 102 -2.76 -2.68 -4.45
C THR A 102 -2.07 -1.32 -4.46
N VAL A 103 -1.13 -1.08 -3.55
CA VAL A 103 -0.33 0.15 -3.52
C VAL A 103 0.48 0.29 -4.81
N ALA A 104 1.09 -0.79 -5.30
CA ALA A 104 1.81 -0.79 -6.57
C ALA A 104 0.90 -0.42 -7.75
N ALA A 105 -0.30 -1.00 -7.82
CA ALA A 105 -1.28 -0.67 -8.85
C ALA A 105 -1.68 0.82 -8.81
N LEU A 106 -1.96 1.37 -7.62
CA LEU A 106 -2.31 2.78 -7.45
C LEU A 106 -1.17 3.73 -7.84
N LEU A 107 0.06 3.42 -7.46
CA LEU A 107 1.23 4.22 -7.87
C LEU A 107 1.41 4.21 -9.39
N LEU A 108 1.26 3.05 -10.04
CA LEU A 108 1.41 2.89 -11.48
C LEU A 108 0.31 3.57 -12.32
N LEU A 109 -0.80 3.98 -11.71
CA LEU A 109 -1.82 4.84 -12.35
C LEU A 109 -1.32 6.29 -12.53
N TYR A 110 -0.41 6.75 -11.68
CA TYR A 110 0.03 8.16 -11.63
C TYR A 110 1.51 8.36 -11.95
N MET A 111 2.32 7.30 -11.93
CA MET A 111 3.77 7.39 -12.09
C MET A 111 4.29 6.44 -13.18
N GLU A 112 5.38 6.83 -13.81
CA GLU A 112 6.19 5.89 -14.58
C GLU A 112 6.80 4.82 -13.66
N VAL A 113 7.09 3.68 -14.26
CA VAL A 113 7.59 2.50 -13.54
C VAL A 113 8.80 2.78 -12.64
N PRO A 114 9.85 3.51 -13.07
CA PRO A 114 10.99 3.79 -12.21
C PRO A 114 10.62 4.60 -10.96
N LEU A 115 9.73 5.60 -11.11
CA LEU A 115 9.29 6.43 -9.98
C LEU A 115 8.37 5.67 -9.01
N ALA A 116 7.47 4.83 -9.54
CA ALA A 116 6.65 3.96 -8.72
C ALA A 116 7.53 2.96 -7.95
N TYR A 117 8.55 2.40 -8.60
CA TYR A 117 9.48 1.45 -7.99
C TYR A 117 10.25 2.08 -6.83
N ILE A 118 10.87 3.23 -7.03
CA ILE A 118 11.63 3.90 -5.98
C ILE A 118 10.75 4.36 -4.82
N SER A 119 9.50 4.77 -5.11
CA SER A 119 8.53 5.15 -4.09
C SER A 119 8.16 3.97 -3.20
N ILE A 120 7.83 2.81 -3.79
CA ILE A 120 7.45 1.63 -3.01
C ILE A 120 8.65 1.00 -2.28
N GLN A 121 9.86 1.06 -2.85
CA GLN A 121 11.08 0.66 -2.14
C GLN A 121 11.34 1.53 -0.92
N SER A 122 11.13 2.84 -1.03
CA SER A 122 11.24 3.73 0.12
C SER A 122 10.19 3.42 1.19
N MET A 123 8.94 3.10 0.79
CA MET A 123 7.89 2.66 1.71
C MET A 123 8.25 1.34 2.41
N ILE A 124 8.81 0.36 1.67
CA ILE A 124 9.28 -0.92 2.24
C ILE A 124 10.40 -0.66 3.24
N ASN A 125 11.39 0.16 2.90
CA ASN A 125 12.50 0.48 3.79
C ASN A 125 12.03 1.14 5.10
N LYS A 126 11.06 2.05 5.04
CA LYS A 126 10.42 2.61 6.24
C LYS A 126 9.68 1.53 7.05
N SER A 127 9.04 0.60 6.37
CA SER A 127 8.29 -0.48 7.03
C SER A 127 9.17 -1.50 7.75
N ARG A 128 10.41 -1.70 7.29
CA ARG A 128 11.41 -2.51 8.00
C ARG A 128 11.82 -1.91 9.35
N GLN A 129 11.75 -0.58 9.49
CA GLN A 129 12.13 0.12 10.71
C GLN A 129 11.01 0.14 11.75
N ASP A 130 9.78 0.47 11.33
CA ASP A 130 8.66 0.75 12.23
C ASP A 130 7.29 0.26 11.73
N SER A 131 7.26 -0.55 10.67
CA SER A 131 6.03 -1.02 10.01
C SER A 131 5.10 0.13 9.56
N TRP A 132 5.66 1.25 9.14
CA TRP A 132 4.92 2.49 8.84
C TRP A 132 3.86 2.32 7.75
N TYR A 133 4.20 1.64 6.65
CA TYR A 133 3.28 1.42 5.52
C TYR A 133 2.77 -0.01 5.45
N PHE A 134 3.68 -0.98 5.60
CA PHE A 134 3.41 -2.38 5.34
C PHE A 134 3.68 -3.22 6.58
N THR A 135 2.92 -4.29 6.70
CA THR A 135 3.32 -5.45 7.49
C THR A 135 4.23 -6.30 6.63
N LEU A 136 5.22 -6.95 7.21
CA LEU A 136 6.19 -7.76 6.46
C LEU A 136 6.06 -9.26 6.78
N THR A 137 5.25 -9.60 7.80
CA THR A 137 4.94 -10.97 8.20
C THR A 137 3.44 -11.17 8.39
N GLN A 138 3.00 -12.42 8.34
CA GLN A 138 1.60 -12.77 8.56
C GLN A 138 1.12 -12.38 9.96
N ASP A 139 1.93 -12.58 10.99
CA ASP A 139 1.59 -12.22 12.37
C ASP A 139 1.37 -10.71 12.53
N GLN A 140 2.22 -9.88 11.91
CA GLN A 140 2.04 -8.43 11.90
C GLN A 140 0.74 -8.02 11.22
N PHE A 141 0.39 -8.69 10.11
CA PHE A 141 -0.86 -8.43 9.41
C PHE A 141 -2.07 -8.80 10.26
N LEU A 142 -2.09 -9.97 10.85
CA LEU A 142 -3.16 -10.43 11.74
C LEU A 142 -3.31 -9.52 12.95
N ALA A 143 -2.22 -9.14 13.61
CA ALA A 143 -2.23 -8.18 14.71
C ALA A 143 -2.84 -6.83 14.29
N SER A 144 -2.52 -6.37 13.08
CA SER A 144 -3.07 -5.15 12.49
C SER A 144 -4.60 -5.21 12.31
N VAL A 145 -5.08 -6.33 11.82
CA VAL A 145 -6.53 -6.59 11.62
C VAL A 145 -7.27 -6.72 12.95
N HIS A 146 -6.67 -7.38 13.95
CA HIS A 146 -7.23 -7.44 15.30
C HIS A 146 -7.33 -6.07 15.95
N ALA A 147 -6.26 -5.26 15.84
CA ALA A 147 -6.27 -3.87 16.35
C ALA A 147 -7.37 -3.03 15.70
N PHE A 148 -7.63 -3.21 14.40
CA PHE A 148 -8.77 -2.58 13.73
C PHE A 148 -10.11 -3.01 14.36
N GLY A 149 -10.31 -4.31 14.58
CA GLY A 149 -11.53 -4.83 15.22
C GLY A 149 -11.77 -4.20 16.60
N GLU A 150 -10.73 -4.15 17.44
CA GLU A 150 -10.79 -3.53 18.77
C GLU A 150 -11.08 -2.01 18.71
N LEU A 151 -10.50 -1.32 17.73
CA LEU A 151 -10.74 0.12 17.56
C LEU A 151 -12.19 0.40 17.17
N VAL A 152 -12.76 -0.40 16.26
CA VAL A 152 -14.18 -0.28 15.88
C VAL A 152 -15.07 -0.56 17.09
N GLU A 153 -14.78 -1.58 17.90
CA GLU A 153 -15.53 -1.87 19.12
C GLU A 153 -15.50 -0.72 20.12
N LYS A 154 -14.33 -0.08 20.29
CA LYS A 154 -14.16 1.04 21.24
C LYS A 154 -14.74 2.36 20.73
N LYS A 155 -14.64 2.63 19.43
CA LYS A 155 -14.94 3.95 18.85
C LYS A 155 -16.30 4.03 18.17
N SER A 156 -16.85 2.90 17.73
CA SER A 156 -18.13 2.83 17.01
C SER A 156 -19.01 1.70 17.53
N GLN A 157 -19.52 1.85 18.75
CA GLN A 157 -20.40 0.88 19.37
C GLN A 157 -21.64 0.52 18.51
N PRO A 158 -22.30 1.46 17.80
CA PRO A 158 -23.43 1.11 16.94
C PRO A 158 -23.03 0.14 15.83
N VAL A 159 -21.85 0.36 15.19
CA VAL A 159 -21.33 -0.55 14.14
C VAL A 159 -21.00 -1.91 14.74
N SER A 160 -20.33 -1.94 15.90
CA SER A 160 -19.99 -3.18 16.59
C SER A 160 -21.23 -3.99 16.98
N HIS A 161 -22.27 -3.35 17.56
CA HIS A 161 -23.53 -4.00 17.89
C HIS A 161 -24.24 -4.55 16.66
N HIS A 162 -24.27 -3.78 15.57
CA HIS A 162 -24.89 -4.22 14.32
C HIS A 162 -24.15 -5.42 13.72
N ALA A 163 -22.82 -5.37 13.65
CA ALA A 163 -22.03 -6.51 13.20
C ALA A 163 -22.28 -7.78 14.02
N LYS A 164 -22.34 -7.64 15.36
CA LYS A 164 -22.65 -8.76 16.28
C LYS A 164 -24.06 -9.32 16.05
N SER A 165 -25.06 -8.47 15.79
CA SER A 165 -26.41 -8.91 15.48
C SER A 165 -26.51 -9.72 14.18
N LEU A 166 -25.58 -9.49 13.26
CA LEU A 166 -25.46 -10.23 12.00
C LEU A 166 -24.48 -11.41 12.08
N ASN A 167 -23.95 -11.74 13.26
CA ASN A 167 -22.88 -12.73 13.48
C ASN A 167 -21.61 -12.45 12.63
N LEU A 168 -21.31 -11.18 12.36
CA LEU A 168 -20.14 -10.77 11.63
C LEU A 168 -18.99 -10.43 12.59
N ASN A 169 -17.78 -10.94 12.27
CA ASN A 169 -16.55 -10.56 12.95
C ASN A 169 -15.87 -9.41 12.21
N ILE A 170 -15.74 -8.25 12.86
CA ILE A 170 -15.15 -7.04 12.27
C ILE A 170 -13.68 -7.29 11.83
N ALA A 171 -12.91 -8.05 12.60
CA ALA A 171 -11.56 -8.41 12.21
C ALA A 171 -11.53 -9.23 10.91
N GLN A 172 -12.47 -10.16 10.71
CA GLN A 172 -12.58 -10.89 9.43
C GLN A 172 -12.92 -9.97 8.26
N ILE A 173 -13.72 -8.95 8.48
CA ILE A 173 -13.97 -7.91 7.47
C ILE A 173 -12.65 -7.20 7.12
N GLY A 174 -11.83 -6.85 8.10
CA GLY A 174 -10.52 -6.24 7.91
C GLY A 174 -9.57 -7.09 7.06
N LEU A 175 -9.62 -8.44 7.19
CA LEU A 175 -8.84 -9.36 6.34
C LEU A 175 -9.14 -9.20 4.85
N SER A 176 -10.38 -8.87 4.50
CA SER A 176 -10.82 -8.67 3.12
C SER A 176 -10.62 -7.24 2.63
N LEU A 177 -10.71 -6.25 3.51
CA LEU A 177 -10.67 -4.84 3.14
C LEU A 177 -9.24 -4.31 2.96
N PHE A 178 -8.31 -4.66 3.85
CA PHE A 178 -6.96 -4.08 3.87
C PHE A 178 -6.15 -4.44 2.63
N PRO A 179 -6.12 -5.70 2.15
CA PRO A 179 -5.37 -6.05 0.95
C PRO A 179 -5.76 -5.27 -0.29
N VAL A 180 -7.04 -4.94 -0.43
CA VAL A 180 -7.59 -4.23 -1.59
C VAL A 180 -7.78 -2.73 -1.36
N PHE A 181 -7.31 -2.22 -0.24
CA PHE A 181 -7.39 -0.79 0.10
C PHE A 181 -8.81 -0.22 -0.06
N PHE A 182 -9.81 -1.00 0.35
CA PHE A 182 -11.26 -0.66 0.24
C PHE A 182 -11.77 -0.41 -1.18
N LEU A 183 -10.95 -0.56 -2.23
CA LEU A 183 -11.28 -0.21 -3.62
C LEU A 183 -12.61 -0.81 -4.13
N PRO A 184 -12.96 -2.08 -3.86
CA PRO A 184 -14.21 -2.65 -4.34
C PRO A 184 -15.46 -2.07 -3.66
N PHE A 185 -15.30 -1.35 -2.55
CA PHE A 185 -16.40 -0.91 -1.69
C PHE A 185 -16.64 0.59 -1.70
N MET A 186 -15.79 1.35 -2.41
CA MET A 186 -15.93 2.80 -2.49
C MET A 186 -15.59 3.34 -3.89
N PRO A 187 -16.15 4.48 -4.29
CA PRO A 187 -15.79 5.14 -5.55
C PRO A 187 -14.29 5.46 -5.59
N LEU A 188 -13.67 5.27 -6.76
CA LEU A 188 -12.23 5.51 -6.95
C LEU A 188 -11.76 6.90 -6.45
N PRO A 189 -12.48 8.01 -6.64
CA PRO A 189 -12.05 9.31 -6.09
C PRO A 189 -11.90 9.30 -4.56
N VAL A 190 -12.79 8.60 -3.85
CA VAL A 190 -12.76 8.47 -2.39
C VAL A 190 -11.56 7.61 -1.97
N ALA A 191 -11.36 6.47 -2.64
CA ALA A 191 -10.21 5.61 -2.41
C ALA A 191 -8.88 6.34 -2.66
N LEU A 192 -8.81 7.19 -3.68
CA LEU A 192 -7.64 8.01 -3.96
C LEU A 192 -7.39 9.08 -2.87
N THR A 193 -8.42 9.65 -2.27
CA THR A 193 -8.27 10.59 -1.14
C THR A 193 -7.76 9.85 0.10
N LEU A 194 -8.26 8.64 0.36
CA LEU A 194 -7.73 7.78 1.40
C LEU A 194 -6.26 7.42 1.13
N PHE A 195 -5.92 7.13 -0.13
CA PHE A 195 -4.55 6.82 -0.53
C PHE A 195 -3.61 8.04 -0.42
N ASP A 196 -4.09 9.25 -0.74
CA ASP A 196 -3.36 10.51 -0.49
C ASP A 196 -2.93 10.62 0.98
N SER A 197 -3.87 10.34 1.90
CA SER A 197 -3.61 10.31 3.35
C SER A 197 -2.66 9.17 3.74
N PHE A 198 -2.83 7.98 3.16
CA PHE A 198 -1.98 6.82 3.43
C PHE A 198 -0.51 7.08 3.06
N VAL A 199 -0.25 7.69 1.91
CA VAL A 199 1.13 8.00 1.49
C VAL A 199 1.82 8.97 2.47
N ILE A 200 1.06 9.86 3.10
CA ILE A 200 1.58 10.87 4.03
C ILE A 200 1.64 10.34 5.47
N GLU A 201 0.60 9.64 5.92
CA GLU A 201 0.42 9.27 7.32
C GLU A 201 0.67 7.79 7.62
N GLY A 202 0.91 6.98 6.59
CA GLY A 202 1.13 5.54 6.74
C GLY A 202 -0.14 4.74 6.98
N ARG A 203 0.03 3.47 7.37
CA ARG A 203 -1.06 2.50 7.51
C ARG A 203 -2.08 2.82 8.61
N LYS A 204 -1.77 3.71 9.54
CA LYS A 204 -2.73 4.14 10.57
C LYS A 204 -4.03 4.72 9.99
N VAL A 205 -4.00 5.17 8.74
CA VAL A 205 -5.17 5.66 8.00
C VAL A 205 -6.19 4.56 7.71
N LEU A 206 -5.79 3.29 7.78
CA LEU A 206 -6.66 2.14 7.56
C LEU A 206 -7.50 1.77 8.81
N TYR A 207 -7.18 2.35 9.95
CA TYR A 207 -7.89 2.14 11.22
C TYR A 207 -8.87 3.28 11.51
#